data_c5bb282e989894f022e1784060caf29d
#
_entry.id   c5bb282e989894f022e1784060caf29d
#
_cell.length_a   1.000
_cell.length_b   1.000
_cell.length_c   1.000
_cell.angle_alpha   90.00
_cell.angle_beta   90.00
_cell.angle_gamma   90.00
#
_symmetry.space_group_name_H-M   'P 1'
#
loop_
_entity.id
_entity.type
_entity.pdbx_description
1 polymer ?
#
loop_
_entity_poly.entity_id
_entity_poly.type
_entity_poly.pdbx_seq_one_letter_code
_entity_poly.pdbx_strand_id
1 'polypeptide(L)'
;MKSWYKLAAMVAGIVIVLASCGNAGARTEKNTDSQVKSAQTKTAGVEELNAASFNARVYDMTADGLKYLGDKPAIVDFTATWCGPCQRISPILEELAKEYDGKIVIYKVDIDKNRDLATAFNISSIPAIMYIPLNGEPFMTVGARDKGKFKTEIETVLFVK
;
A
#
# COMPACT_ATOMS: atom_id res chain seq x y z
N MET A 1 -28.48 -27.73 -18.50
CA MET A 1 -28.41 -28.17 -19.90
C MET A 1 -27.29 -27.37 -20.53
N LYS A 2 -26.21 -27.81 -20.96
CA LYS A 2 -25.44 -28.94 -21.45
C LYS A 2 -23.99 -28.52 -21.35
N SER A 3 -23.16 -29.06 -20.56
CA SER A 3 -22.17 -30.10 -20.76
C SER A 3 -21.49 -30.07 -22.15
N TRP A 4 -20.26 -29.51 -22.20
CA TRP A 4 -19.34 -29.74 -23.32
C TRP A 4 -17.89 -29.78 -22.79
N TYR A 5 -17.57 -30.92 -22.24
CA TYR A 5 -16.19 -31.35 -22.08
C TYR A 5 -16.15 -32.80 -22.52
N LYS A 6 -15.61 -33.03 -23.67
CA LYS A 6 -14.96 -34.26 -24.11
C LYS A 6 -14.41 -34.05 -25.50
N LEU A 7 -13.09 -33.96 -25.61
CA LEU A 7 -12.36 -34.77 -26.57
C LEU A 7 -10.88 -34.71 -26.28
N ALA A 8 -10.44 -35.83 -25.72
CA ALA A 8 -9.05 -36.19 -25.62
C ALA A 8 -8.53 -36.56 -27.01
N ALA A 9 -7.32 -36.18 -27.35
CA ALA A 9 -6.52 -36.88 -28.34
C ALA A 9 -5.06 -36.85 -27.93
N MET A 10 -4.60 -38.02 -27.54
CA MET A 10 -3.20 -38.40 -27.45
C MET A 10 -2.51 -38.26 -28.80
N VAL A 11 -1.29 -37.72 -28.84
CA VAL A 11 -0.28 -38.14 -29.79
C VAL A 11 1.06 -38.28 -29.02
N ALA A 12 1.51 -39.51 -29.01
CA ALA A 12 2.78 -39.95 -28.46
C ALA A 12 3.91 -39.73 -29.48
N GLY A 13 5.10 -39.47 -28.94
CA GLY A 13 6.36 -39.99 -29.48
C GLY A 13 7.07 -39.07 -30.48
N ILE A 14 8.26 -38.64 -30.11
CA ILE A 14 9.52 -39.10 -30.72
C ILE A 14 10.68 -38.50 -29.92
N VAL A 15 11.46 -39.40 -29.31
CA VAL A 15 12.79 -39.13 -28.74
C VAL A 15 13.78 -39.07 -29.90
N ILE A 16 14.52 -38.00 -30.02
CA ILE A 16 15.78 -38.00 -30.77
C ILE A 16 16.88 -37.45 -29.87
N VAL A 17 17.72 -38.35 -29.42
CA VAL A 17 19.03 -38.08 -28.81
C VAL A 17 20.03 -37.85 -29.94
N LEU A 18 20.66 -36.69 -29.97
CA LEU A 18 21.93 -36.50 -30.64
C LEU A 18 22.86 -35.70 -29.73
N ALA A 19 23.82 -36.38 -29.19
CA ALA A 19 24.98 -35.83 -28.54
C ALA A 19 25.92 -35.19 -29.59
N SER A 20 26.34 -33.96 -29.34
CA SER A 20 27.60 -33.47 -29.92
C SER A 20 28.22 -32.44 -28.98
N CYS A 21 29.45 -32.73 -28.61
CA CYS A 21 30.33 -31.88 -27.81
C CYS A 21 30.77 -30.64 -28.57
N GLY A 22 30.83 -29.49 -27.87
CA GLY A 22 31.48 -28.29 -28.39
C GLY A 22 31.68 -27.29 -27.27
N ASN A 23 32.89 -27.19 -26.80
CA ASN A 23 33.42 -26.40 -25.69
C ASN A 23 33.42 -24.89 -25.96
N ALA A 24 33.38 -24.13 -24.88
CA ALA A 24 33.93 -22.80 -24.63
C ALA A 24 32.92 -21.62 -24.54
N GLY A 25 32.96 -20.97 -23.41
CA GLY A 25 32.53 -19.58 -23.27
C GLY A 25 31.54 -19.32 -22.13
N ALA A 26 32.03 -19.40 -20.90
CA ALA A 26 31.34 -18.96 -19.71
C ALA A 26 30.96 -17.49 -19.79
N ARG A 27 29.66 -17.21 -19.69
CA ARG A 27 29.15 -15.98 -19.06
C ARG A 27 27.83 -16.30 -18.37
N THR A 28 27.96 -16.63 -17.10
CA THR A 28 26.84 -16.82 -16.17
C THR A 28 26.22 -15.47 -15.91
N GLU A 29 25.19 -15.12 -16.64
CA GLU A 29 24.23 -14.13 -16.18
C GLU A 29 23.32 -14.82 -15.17
N LYS A 30 23.66 -14.66 -13.90
CA LYS A 30 22.78 -14.94 -12.79
C LYS A 30 21.62 -13.95 -12.85
N ASN A 31 20.55 -14.37 -13.47
CA ASN A 31 19.25 -13.76 -13.27
C ASN A 31 18.83 -14.08 -11.83
N THR A 32 19.22 -13.21 -10.92
CA THR A 32 18.76 -13.24 -9.54
C THR A 32 17.34 -12.70 -9.57
N ASP A 33 16.40 -13.60 -9.71
CA ASP A 33 14.99 -13.37 -9.40
C ASP A 33 14.89 -13.07 -7.89
N SER A 34 15.13 -11.80 -7.57
CA SER A 34 14.96 -11.30 -6.22
C SER A 34 13.48 -11.20 -5.95
N GLN A 35 12.89 -12.33 -5.56
CA GLN A 35 11.65 -12.30 -4.78
C GLN A 35 11.92 -11.46 -3.53
N VAL A 36 11.57 -10.18 -3.61
CA VAL A 36 11.46 -9.31 -2.44
C VAL A 36 10.26 -9.80 -1.63
N LYS A 37 10.50 -10.85 -0.86
CA LYS A 37 9.67 -11.20 0.28
C LYS A 37 9.92 -10.11 1.32
N SER A 38 9.16 -9.02 1.24
CA SER A 38 9.20 -7.96 2.24
C SER A 38 8.74 -8.55 3.57
N ALA A 39 9.70 -9.00 4.37
CA ALA A 39 9.50 -9.21 5.78
C ALA A 39 9.14 -7.85 6.37
N GLN A 40 7.87 -7.64 6.67
CA GLN A 40 7.37 -6.47 7.37
C GLN A 40 7.98 -6.46 8.76
N THR A 41 9.09 -5.77 8.91
CA THR A 41 9.58 -5.37 10.22
C THR A 41 8.56 -4.33 10.71
N LYS A 42 7.73 -4.75 11.66
CA LYS A 42 6.70 -3.95 12.30
C LYS A 42 7.36 -2.91 13.18
N THR A 43 7.83 -1.81 12.57
CA THR A 43 8.41 -0.68 13.28
C THR A 43 7.26 0.26 13.65
N ALA A 44 7.15 0.60 14.92
CA ALA A 44 6.25 1.66 15.38
C ALA A 44 6.72 3.00 14.78
N GLY A 45 6.04 3.44 13.70
CA GLY A 45 6.39 4.66 12.97
C GLY A 45 5.44 4.89 11.80
N VAL A 46 5.61 6.04 11.15
CA VAL A 46 4.89 6.39 9.94
C VAL A 46 5.53 5.70 8.74
N GLU A 47 4.74 4.97 7.97
CA GLU A 47 5.21 4.24 6.79
C GLU A 47 4.90 4.99 5.51
N GLU A 48 5.89 5.18 4.63
CA GLU A 48 5.68 5.80 3.33
C GLU A 48 5.13 4.77 2.32
N LEU A 49 4.02 5.12 1.67
CA LEU A 49 3.39 4.31 0.63
C LEU A 49 3.52 4.96 -0.75
N ASN A 50 3.71 4.12 -1.76
CA ASN A 50 3.47 4.46 -3.16
C ASN A 50 2.10 3.90 -3.62
N ALA A 51 1.67 4.19 -4.85
CA ALA A 51 0.39 3.75 -5.37
C ALA A 51 0.20 2.22 -5.33
N ALA A 52 1.24 1.45 -5.63
CA ALA A 52 1.17 -0.02 -5.59
C ALA A 52 0.99 -0.56 -4.16
N SER A 53 1.77 -0.05 -3.19
CA SER A 53 1.64 -0.45 -1.79
C SER A 53 0.36 0.08 -1.15
N PHE A 54 -0.13 1.23 -1.57
CA PHE A 54 -1.43 1.75 -1.15
C PHE A 54 -2.57 0.82 -1.60
N ASN A 55 -2.59 0.41 -2.87
CA ASN A 55 -3.58 -0.52 -3.42
C ASN A 55 -3.53 -1.91 -2.75
N ALA A 56 -2.35 -2.35 -2.35
CA ALA A 56 -2.20 -3.65 -1.71
C ALA A 56 -2.57 -3.66 -0.22
N ARG A 57 -2.62 -2.50 0.46
CA ARG A 57 -2.68 -2.44 1.93
C ARG A 57 -3.75 -1.52 2.49
N VAL A 58 -4.20 -0.53 1.72
CA VAL A 58 -5.20 0.43 2.17
C VAL A 58 -6.51 0.19 1.43
N TYR A 59 -6.55 0.45 0.14
CA TYR A 59 -7.75 0.24 -0.68
C TYR A 59 -7.39 -0.39 -2.01
N ASP A 60 -8.12 -1.42 -2.42
CA ASP A 60 -8.06 -1.93 -3.79
C ASP A 60 -8.78 -0.95 -4.72
N MET A 61 -7.99 -0.14 -5.45
CA MET A 61 -8.51 0.84 -6.41
C MET A 61 -8.95 0.23 -7.74
N THR A 62 -8.76 -1.09 -7.92
CA THR A 62 -9.16 -1.82 -9.13
C THR A 62 -10.51 -2.51 -8.99
N ALA A 63 -11.03 -2.63 -7.76
CA ALA A 63 -12.30 -3.26 -7.45
C ALA A 63 -13.47 -2.27 -7.56
N ASP A 64 -14.67 -2.78 -7.77
CA ASP A 64 -15.90 -2.00 -7.69
C ASP A 64 -16.17 -1.58 -6.24
N GLY A 65 -15.81 -0.35 -5.90
CA GLY A 65 -15.98 0.24 -4.57
C GLY A 65 -14.72 0.23 -3.71
N LEU A 66 -14.64 1.18 -2.78
CA LEU A 66 -13.52 1.32 -1.85
C LEU A 66 -13.72 0.36 -0.66
N LYS A 67 -13.01 -0.76 -0.69
CA LYS A 67 -12.96 -1.67 0.46
C LYS A 67 -11.64 -1.50 1.18
N TYR A 68 -11.68 -1.13 2.46
CA TYR A 68 -10.48 -1.08 3.28
C TYR A 68 -9.89 -2.49 3.49
N LEU A 69 -8.58 -2.62 3.32
CA LEU A 69 -7.86 -3.90 3.34
C LEU A 69 -7.10 -4.14 4.65
N GLY A 70 -6.99 -3.11 5.51
CA GLY A 70 -6.24 -3.20 6.76
C GLY A 70 -6.98 -3.97 7.85
N ASP A 71 -6.23 -4.50 8.80
CA ASP A 71 -6.72 -5.18 10.01
C ASP A 71 -6.87 -4.24 11.22
N LYS A 72 -6.48 -2.98 11.08
CA LYS A 72 -6.54 -1.92 12.10
C LYS A 72 -7.00 -0.62 11.48
N PRO A 73 -7.62 0.28 12.26
CA PRO A 73 -7.88 1.63 11.76
C PRO A 73 -6.59 2.30 11.29
N ALA A 74 -6.69 3.16 10.29
CA ALA A 74 -5.52 3.82 9.72
C ALA A 74 -5.69 5.34 9.59
N ILE A 75 -4.54 6.02 9.53
CA ILE A 75 -4.43 7.41 9.09
C ILE A 75 -3.57 7.42 7.83
N VAL A 76 -3.96 8.19 6.82
CA VAL A 76 -3.13 8.47 5.65
C VAL A 76 -2.89 9.98 5.57
N ASP A 77 -1.63 10.39 5.66
CA ASP A 77 -1.17 11.77 5.46
C ASP A 77 -0.75 11.98 4.00
N PHE A 78 -1.56 12.71 3.25
CA PHE A 78 -1.18 13.18 1.91
C PHE A 78 -0.34 14.45 2.04
N THR A 79 0.90 14.39 1.60
CA THR A 79 1.94 15.36 1.86
C THR A 79 2.80 15.65 0.62
N ALA A 80 3.72 16.62 0.72
CA ALA A 80 4.80 16.83 -0.24
C ALA A 80 6.03 17.40 0.47
N THR A 81 7.21 17.22 -0.13
CA THR A 81 8.49 17.65 0.46
C THR A 81 8.60 19.17 0.62
N TRP A 82 7.98 19.94 -0.27
CA TRP A 82 7.97 21.42 -0.25
C TRP A 82 6.89 22.03 0.66
N CYS A 83 6.02 21.20 1.24
CA CYS A 83 4.90 21.66 2.05
C CYS A 83 5.34 21.97 3.50
N GLY A 84 5.55 23.23 3.81
CA GLY A 84 5.93 23.66 5.17
C GLY A 84 4.94 23.26 6.29
N PRO A 85 3.61 23.40 6.12
CA PRO A 85 2.65 22.88 7.09
C PRO A 85 2.73 21.37 7.30
N CYS A 86 3.00 20.59 6.24
CA CYS A 86 3.16 19.14 6.34
C CYS A 86 4.40 18.77 7.17
N GLN A 87 5.51 19.49 6.98
CA GLN A 87 6.73 19.27 7.76
C GLN A 87 6.51 19.52 9.27
N ARG A 88 5.64 20.47 9.64
CA ARG A 88 5.32 20.72 11.06
C ARG A 88 4.54 19.61 11.72
N ILE A 89 3.67 18.91 10.99
CA ILE A 89 2.87 17.81 11.55
C ILE A 89 3.58 16.46 11.50
N SER A 90 4.59 16.28 10.63
CA SER A 90 5.34 15.03 10.52
C SER A 90 5.85 14.49 11.86
N PRO A 91 6.54 15.27 12.71
CA PRO A 91 7.00 14.77 14.02
C PRO A 91 5.82 14.40 14.94
N ILE A 92 4.70 15.12 14.85
CA ILE A 92 3.48 14.81 15.63
C ILE A 92 2.92 13.43 15.20
N LEU A 93 2.88 13.14 13.91
CA LEU A 93 2.41 11.85 13.40
C LEU A 93 3.34 10.70 13.81
N GLU A 94 4.66 10.93 13.83
CA GLU A 94 5.65 9.96 14.32
C GLU A 94 5.47 9.67 15.83
N GLU A 95 5.18 10.69 16.63
CA GLU A 95 4.86 10.51 18.05
C GLU A 95 3.56 9.73 18.23
N LEU A 96 2.52 10.06 17.47
CA LEU A 96 1.24 9.38 17.52
C LEU A 96 1.34 7.92 17.06
N ALA A 97 2.16 7.63 16.03
CA ALA A 97 2.41 6.26 15.61
C ALA A 97 3.00 5.40 16.73
N LYS A 98 3.87 5.97 17.57
CA LYS A 98 4.42 5.30 18.75
C LYS A 98 3.40 5.19 19.89
N GLU A 99 2.64 6.28 20.13
CA GLU A 99 1.64 6.33 21.21
C GLU A 99 0.49 5.36 20.99
N TYR A 100 0.09 5.19 19.73
CA TYR A 100 -0.98 4.27 19.31
C TYR A 100 -0.46 2.97 18.68
N ASP A 101 0.81 2.59 18.96
CA ASP A 101 1.39 1.36 18.43
C ASP A 101 0.49 0.13 18.71
N GLY A 102 0.32 -0.69 17.69
CA GLY A 102 -0.56 -1.86 17.76
C GLY A 102 -2.06 -1.56 17.66
N LYS A 103 -2.52 -0.30 17.81
CA LYS A 103 -3.94 0.10 17.75
C LYS A 103 -4.34 0.70 16.42
N ILE A 104 -3.51 1.54 15.82
CA ILE A 104 -3.71 2.13 14.50
C ILE A 104 -2.44 1.97 13.66
N VAL A 105 -2.57 2.25 12.37
CA VAL A 105 -1.43 2.37 11.45
C VAL A 105 -1.44 3.78 10.85
N ILE A 106 -0.26 4.42 10.75
CA ILE A 106 -0.13 5.73 10.11
C ILE A 106 0.72 5.59 8.86
N TYR A 107 0.15 6.03 7.74
CA TYR A 107 0.78 6.03 6.43
C TYR A 107 1.04 7.46 5.96
N LYS A 108 2.05 7.63 5.12
CA LYS A 108 2.35 8.87 4.42
C LYS A 108 2.39 8.62 2.92
N VAL A 109 1.77 9.50 2.14
CA VAL A 109 1.74 9.46 0.68
C VAL A 109 2.23 10.80 0.13
N ASP A 110 3.34 10.77 -0.59
CA ASP A 110 3.85 11.93 -1.32
C ASP A 110 3.03 12.12 -2.60
N ILE A 111 2.27 13.23 -2.70
CA ILE A 111 1.37 13.49 -3.82
C ILE A 111 2.09 13.79 -5.13
N ASP A 112 3.34 14.27 -5.09
CA ASP A 112 4.12 14.54 -6.31
C ASP A 112 4.56 13.23 -6.97
N LYS A 113 4.83 12.21 -6.16
CA LYS A 113 5.19 10.85 -6.60
C LYS A 113 3.97 9.98 -6.92
N ASN A 114 2.79 10.33 -6.37
CA ASN A 114 1.57 9.52 -6.45
C ASN A 114 0.37 10.36 -6.88
N ARG A 115 0.48 11.01 -8.04
CA ARG A 115 -0.55 11.92 -8.58
C ARG A 115 -1.89 11.22 -8.83
N ASP A 116 -1.86 9.95 -9.20
CA ASP A 116 -3.06 9.15 -9.41
C ASP A 116 -3.87 8.99 -8.12
N LEU A 117 -3.19 8.75 -6.99
CA LEU A 117 -3.84 8.72 -5.67
C LEU A 117 -4.39 10.09 -5.29
N ALA A 118 -3.61 11.17 -5.49
CA ALA A 118 -4.08 12.51 -5.19
C ALA A 118 -5.35 12.86 -5.98
N THR A 119 -5.41 12.45 -7.25
CA THR A 119 -6.59 12.64 -8.11
C THR A 119 -7.76 11.78 -7.65
N ALA A 120 -7.55 10.49 -7.38
CA ALA A 120 -8.59 9.56 -6.96
C ALA A 120 -9.27 9.97 -5.64
N PHE A 121 -8.51 10.56 -4.71
CA PHE A 121 -9.03 11.07 -3.44
C PHE A 121 -9.37 12.56 -3.45
N ASN A 122 -9.34 13.22 -4.62
CA ASN A 122 -9.63 14.65 -4.79
C ASN A 122 -8.79 15.55 -3.86
N ILE A 123 -7.49 15.23 -3.70
CA ILE A 123 -6.59 16.01 -2.86
C ILE A 123 -6.25 17.33 -3.55
N SER A 124 -6.93 18.41 -3.16
CA SER A 124 -6.73 19.77 -3.71
C SER A 124 -5.83 20.65 -2.84
N SER A 125 -5.60 20.27 -1.60
CA SER A 125 -4.76 21.01 -0.64
C SER A 125 -4.09 20.07 0.35
N ILE A 126 -2.86 20.40 0.77
CA ILE A 126 -2.09 19.60 1.72
C ILE A 126 -1.61 20.43 2.93
N PRO A 127 -1.39 19.78 4.10
CA PRO A 127 -1.63 18.37 4.35
C PRO A 127 -3.12 18.02 4.30
N ALA A 128 -3.43 16.84 3.73
CA ALA A 128 -4.76 16.25 3.80
C ALA A 128 -4.67 14.92 4.57
N ILE A 129 -5.47 14.79 5.60
CA ILE A 129 -5.42 13.66 6.52
C ILE A 129 -6.69 12.83 6.37
N MET A 130 -6.54 11.59 5.96
CA MET A 130 -7.63 10.64 5.86
C MET A 130 -7.61 9.68 7.04
N TYR A 131 -8.70 9.65 7.79
CA TYR A 131 -8.95 8.71 8.88
C TYR A 131 -9.81 7.57 8.37
N ILE A 132 -9.35 6.34 8.54
CA ILE A 132 -10.02 5.13 8.03
C ILE A 132 -10.38 4.25 9.22
N PRO A 133 -11.65 4.25 9.67
CA PRO A 133 -12.10 3.32 10.69
C PRO A 133 -12.21 1.90 10.13
N LEU A 134 -12.20 0.88 10.98
CA LEU A 134 -12.44 -0.51 10.55
C LEU A 134 -13.85 -0.71 9.99
N ASN A 135 -14.81 0.06 10.52
CA ASN A 135 -16.20 0.02 10.11
C ASN A 135 -16.67 1.46 9.86
N GLY A 136 -17.31 1.69 8.73
CA GLY A 136 -17.82 3.00 8.33
C GLY A 136 -17.00 3.65 7.22
N GLU A 137 -17.36 4.88 6.89
CA GLU A 137 -16.76 5.64 5.81
C GLU A 137 -15.49 6.36 6.26
N PRO A 138 -14.49 6.52 5.38
CA PRO A 138 -13.32 7.31 5.68
C PRO A 138 -13.68 8.78 5.87
N PHE A 139 -12.97 9.45 6.77
CA PHE A 139 -13.15 10.87 7.05
C PHE A 139 -11.90 11.65 6.64
N MET A 140 -12.06 12.67 5.81
CA MET A 140 -10.98 13.50 5.31
C MET A 140 -10.97 14.88 5.96
N THR A 141 -9.80 15.34 6.35
CA THR A 141 -9.60 16.71 6.85
C THR A 141 -8.40 17.37 6.17
N VAL A 142 -8.43 18.69 6.04
CA VAL A 142 -7.36 19.45 5.36
C VAL A 142 -6.74 20.47 6.32
N GLY A 143 -5.43 20.67 6.20
CA GLY A 143 -4.63 21.62 6.97
C GLY A 143 -3.91 21.01 8.16
N ALA A 144 -2.87 21.71 8.64
CA ALA A 144 -2.08 21.31 9.80
C ALA A 144 -2.90 21.37 11.09
N ARG A 145 -2.61 20.44 12.01
CA ARG A 145 -3.24 20.32 13.32
C ARG A 145 -2.21 20.16 14.41
N ASP A 146 -2.56 20.56 15.62
CA ASP A 146 -1.79 20.20 16.79
C ASP A 146 -2.07 18.75 17.24
N LYS A 147 -1.22 18.24 18.13
CA LYS A 147 -1.32 16.87 18.64
C LYS A 147 -2.64 16.59 19.36
N GLY A 148 -3.16 17.56 20.10
CA GLY A 148 -4.43 17.42 20.82
C GLY A 148 -5.62 17.22 19.88
N LYS A 149 -5.64 17.98 18.79
CA LYS A 149 -6.66 17.83 17.75
C LYS A 149 -6.58 16.47 17.04
N PHE A 150 -5.37 16.03 16.69
CA PHE A 150 -5.18 14.67 16.14
C PHE A 150 -5.72 13.60 17.09
N LYS A 151 -5.40 13.67 18.39
CA LYS A 151 -5.89 12.69 19.37
C LYS A 151 -7.41 12.69 19.45
N THR A 152 -8.04 13.86 19.47
CA THR A 152 -9.50 13.96 19.45
C THR A 152 -10.09 13.30 18.21
N GLU A 153 -9.53 13.57 17.02
CA GLU A 153 -10.00 12.98 15.75
C GLU A 153 -9.79 11.45 15.73
N ILE A 154 -8.66 10.95 16.23
CA ILE A 154 -8.39 9.52 16.39
C ILE A 154 -9.48 8.86 17.25
N GLU A 155 -9.74 9.40 18.43
CA GLU A 155 -10.70 8.82 19.38
C GLU A 155 -12.15 8.89 18.85
N THR A 156 -12.51 9.98 18.17
CA THR A 156 -13.89 10.21 17.72
C THR A 156 -14.20 9.57 16.36
N VAL A 157 -13.19 9.31 15.51
CA VAL A 157 -13.41 8.75 14.18
C VAL A 157 -13.00 7.29 14.10
N LEU A 158 -11.82 6.95 14.65
CA LEU A 158 -11.26 5.60 14.48
C LEU A 158 -11.75 4.59 15.52
N PHE A 159 -12.17 5.05 16.71
CA PHE A 159 -12.59 4.18 17.81
C PHE A 159 -14.05 4.30 18.18
N VAL A 160 -14.88 4.91 17.33
CA VAL A 160 -16.34 4.87 17.51
C VAL A 160 -16.85 3.43 17.39
N LYS A 161 -17.64 3.01 18.38
CA LYS A 161 -18.29 1.70 18.43
C LYS A 161 -19.64 1.74 17.71
#